data_2f19c6387d4a2510f38ff155e905d9fd
#
_entry.id   2f19c6387d4a2510f38ff155e905d9fd
#
_cell.length_a   1.000
_cell.length_b   1.000
_cell.length_c   1.000
_cell.angle_alpha   90.00
_cell.angle_beta   90.00
_cell.angle_gamma   90.00
#
_symmetry.space_group_name_H-M   'P 1'
#
loop_
_entity.id
_entity.type
_entity.pdbx_description
1 polymer ?
#
loop_
_entity_poly.entity_id
_entity_poly.type
_entity_poly.pdbx_seq_one_letter_code
_entity_poly.pdbx_strand_id
1 'polypeptide(L)'
;MPHGIEIPSRRPTRVALIGAIKTNTMRNEHDLQGVTLLGDHKVPYPTDYDPNILEAFVNMHPDNEYLVTFDCPEFSSLCPKTGQPDFGHIFISYIPREKMVESKSLKLYLFSFRNHGDFHEDCINIIMKDLIRLMDPRYIEVTGYFMPRGGISIYPFANWGDAEHQDLCKARLQAKMTDNLRRQKTQL
;
A
#
# COMPACT_ATOMS: atom_id res chain seq x y z
N MET A 1 -18.99 -54.03 -48.03
CA MET A 1 -19.34 -53.49 -46.72
C MET A 1 -18.24 -52.57 -46.31
N PRO A 2 -18.39 -51.22 -46.38
CA PRO A 2 -17.36 -50.30 -45.94
C PRO A 2 -17.63 -49.91 -44.49
N HIS A 3 -16.55 -49.94 -43.71
CA HIS A 3 -16.51 -49.55 -42.31
C HIS A 3 -16.64 -48.03 -42.17
N GLY A 4 -17.66 -47.57 -41.43
CA GLY A 4 -17.84 -46.18 -41.06
C GLY A 4 -16.80 -45.73 -40.03
N ILE A 5 -16.14 -44.65 -40.35
CA ILE A 5 -15.24 -43.94 -39.41
C ILE A 5 -16.10 -42.94 -38.61
N GLU A 6 -16.31 -43.20 -37.32
CA GLU A 6 -16.89 -42.24 -36.40
C GLU A 6 -15.92 -41.08 -36.12
N ILE A 7 -16.33 -39.87 -36.43
CA ILE A 7 -15.61 -38.62 -36.11
C ILE A 7 -16.00 -38.24 -34.68
N PRO A 8 -15.03 -38.05 -33.74
CA PRO A 8 -15.35 -37.66 -32.37
C PRO A 8 -15.85 -36.20 -32.35
N SER A 9 -16.94 -35.99 -31.62
CA SER A 9 -17.61 -34.72 -31.40
C SER A 9 -16.67 -33.66 -30.87
N ARG A 10 -16.72 -32.50 -31.51
CA ARG A 10 -16.00 -31.28 -31.08
C ARG A 10 -16.36 -30.93 -29.63
N ARG A 11 -15.33 -30.77 -28.79
CA ARG A 11 -15.46 -30.14 -27.46
C ARG A 11 -16.01 -28.73 -27.66
N PRO A 12 -16.92 -28.26 -26.79
CA PRO A 12 -17.39 -26.89 -26.86
C PRO A 12 -16.22 -25.95 -26.53
N THR A 13 -16.03 -24.99 -27.44
CA THR A 13 -15.10 -23.87 -27.30
C THR A 13 -15.42 -23.07 -26.02
N ARG A 14 -14.38 -22.79 -25.26
CA ARG A 14 -14.33 -21.94 -24.07
C ARG A 14 -14.59 -20.47 -24.45
N VAL A 15 -15.83 -20.14 -24.84
CA VAL A 15 -16.27 -18.76 -25.08
C VAL A 15 -17.65 -18.60 -24.44
N ALA A 16 -17.69 -18.45 -23.13
CA ALA A 16 -18.82 -17.84 -22.42
C ALA A 16 -18.50 -17.82 -20.93
N LEU A 17 -17.73 -16.85 -20.46
CA LEU A 17 -17.82 -16.28 -19.12
C LEU A 17 -16.99 -14.97 -19.10
N ILE A 18 -17.29 -14.08 -20.05
CA ILE A 18 -17.05 -12.66 -19.79
C ILE A 18 -18.33 -12.23 -19.07
N GLY A 19 -18.30 -12.35 -17.74
CA GLY A 19 -19.31 -11.77 -16.87
C GLY A 19 -19.45 -10.29 -17.26
N ALA A 20 -20.68 -9.80 -17.29
CA ALA A 20 -20.99 -8.44 -17.64
C ALA A 20 -20.08 -7.47 -16.86
N ILE A 21 -19.17 -6.81 -17.56
CA ILE A 21 -18.38 -5.71 -17.02
C ILE A 21 -19.40 -4.67 -16.56
N LYS A 22 -19.48 -4.46 -15.24
CA LYS A 22 -20.31 -3.40 -14.68
C LYS A 22 -19.73 -2.06 -15.15
N THR A 23 -20.36 -1.47 -16.15
CA THR A 23 -19.97 -0.18 -16.75
C THR A 23 -20.44 1.02 -15.91
N ASN A 24 -20.56 0.90 -14.60
CA ASN A 24 -20.87 2.06 -13.78
C ASN A 24 -19.60 2.57 -13.12
N THR A 25 -19.02 3.60 -13.71
CA THR A 25 -17.73 4.18 -13.33
C THR A 25 -17.85 5.36 -12.38
N MET A 26 -19.04 5.81 -12.02
CA MET A 26 -19.22 6.97 -11.12
C MET A 26 -19.54 6.50 -9.70
N ARG A 27 -18.77 7.02 -8.73
CA ARG A 27 -19.04 6.83 -7.30
C ARG A 27 -20.31 7.58 -6.91
N ASN A 28 -21.07 7.01 -5.98
CA ASN A 28 -22.21 7.64 -5.32
C ASN A 28 -21.89 7.90 -3.84
N GLU A 29 -22.76 8.56 -3.12
CA GLU A 29 -22.57 8.89 -1.71
C GLU A 29 -22.40 7.63 -0.82
N HIS A 30 -23.00 6.50 -1.20
CA HIS A 30 -22.87 5.25 -0.45
C HIS A 30 -21.45 4.68 -0.54
N ASP A 31 -20.76 4.87 -1.67
CA ASP A 31 -19.38 4.42 -1.88
C ASP A 31 -18.37 5.25 -1.05
N LEU A 32 -18.80 6.38 -0.50
CA LEU A 32 -18.02 7.28 0.34
C LEU A 32 -18.40 7.19 1.83
N GLN A 33 -19.22 6.21 2.21
CA GLN A 33 -19.53 5.98 3.62
C GLN A 33 -18.25 5.69 4.42
N GLY A 34 -18.06 6.42 5.52
CA GLY A 34 -16.85 6.34 6.35
C GLY A 34 -15.73 7.30 5.95
N VAL A 35 -15.94 8.13 4.92
CA VAL A 35 -15.02 9.22 4.54
C VAL A 35 -15.58 10.54 5.03
N THR A 36 -15.11 11.01 6.18
CA THR A 36 -15.67 12.18 6.87
C THR A 36 -14.79 13.44 6.74
N LEU A 37 -13.51 13.26 6.39
CA LEU A 37 -12.54 14.35 6.28
C LEU A 37 -12.51 15.05 4.91
N LEU A 38 -13.24 14.53 3.92
CA LEU A 38 -13.43 15.18 2.62
C LEU A 38 -14.43 16.33 2.75
N GLY A 39 -13.97 17.58 2.60
CA GLY A 39 -14.85 18.74 2.60
C GLY A 39 -14.14 20.06 2.85
N ASP A 40 -14.91 21.17 2.91
CA ASP A 40 -14.41 22.54 3.03
C ASP A 40 -14.04 22.96 4.46
N HIS A 41 -14.03 22.03 5.41
CA HIS A 41 -13.75 22.36 6.80
C HIS A 41 -12.25 22.37 7.08
N LYS A 42 -11.79 23.35 7.86
CA LYS A 42 -10.43 23.34 8.42
C LYS A 42 -10.35 22.22 9.43
N VAL A 43 -9.55 21.21 9.12
CA VAL A 43 -9.23 20.11 10.03
C VAL A 43 -7.96 20.50 10.77
N PRO A 44 -7.93 20.51 12.12
CA PRO A 44 -6.70 20.73 12.86
C PRO A 44 -5.71 19.61 12.56
N TYR A 45 -4.44 19.96 12.42
CA TYR A 45 -3.40 18.96 12.29
C TYR A 45 -3.19 18.26 13.64
N PRO A 46 -3.09 16.91 13.66
CA PRO A 46 -2.82 16.17 14.88
C PRO A 46 -1.43 16.50 15.42
N THR A 47 -1.29 16.53 16.72
CA THR A 47 0.00 16.76 17.40
C THR A 47 0.67 15.46 17.83
N ASP A 48 -0.11 14.41 18.00
CA ASP A 48 0.32 13.11 18.49
C ASP A 48 -0.14 12.00 17.55
N TYR A 49 0.62 10.90 17.55
CA TYR A 49 0.29 9.73 16.74
C TYR A 49 -1.12 9.21 17.06
N ASP A 50 -1.95 9.09 16.04
CA ASP A 50 -3.31 8.60 16.15
C ASP A 50 -3.72 7.81 14.90
N PRO A 51 -3.78 6.47 14.96
CA PRO A 51 -4.21 5.64 13.83
C PRO A 51 -5.72 5.75 13.54
N ASN A 52 -6.53 6.31 14.46
CA ASN A 52 -7.98 6.46 14.26
C ASN A 52 -8.31 7.60 13.27
N ILE A 53 -7.34 8.41 12.88
CA ILE A 53 -7.50 9.42 11.83
C ILE A 53 -7.71 8.78 10.45
N LEU A 54 -7.18 7.56 10.26
CA LEU A 54 -7.25 6.86 8.99
C LEU A 54 -8.69 6.52 8.61
N GLU A 55 -9.07 6.89 7.40
CA GLU A 55 -10.37 6.58 6.80
C GLU A 55 -10.18 5.72 5.55
N ALA A 56 -11.17 4.90 5.26
CA ALA A 56 -11.19 4.07 4.06
C ALA A 56 -12.49 4.26 3.29
N PHE A 57 -12.42 4.00 1.99
CA PHE A 57 -13.57 3.98 1.10
C PHE A 57 -13.58 2.71 0.25
N VAL A 58 -14.73 2.40 -0.33
CA VAL A 58 -14.95 1.18 -1.11
C VAL A 58 -14.12 1.19 -2.39
N ASN A 59 -13.46 0.05 -2.68
CA ASN A 59 -12.84 -0.22 -3.96
C ASN A 59 -13.93 -0.61 -4.98
N MET A 60 -14.09 0.16 -6.05
CA MET A 60 -15.09 -0.11 -7.09
C MET A 60 -14.67 -1.20 -8.09
N HIS A 61 -13.42 -1.67 -8.00
CA HIS A 61 -12.82 -2.67 -8.90
C HIS A 61 -12.17 -3.82 -8.11
N PRO A 62 -12.91 -4.51 -7.21
CA PRO A 62 -12.33 -5.56 -6.37
C PRO A 62 -11.97 -6.83 -7.15
N ASP A 63 -12.50 -6.97 -8.35
CA ASP A 63 -12.27 -8.06 -9.30
C ASP A 63 -11.01 -7.83 -10.17
N ASN A 64 -10.37 -6.66 -10.06
CA ASN A 64 -9.16 -6.31 -10.80
C ASN A 64 -7.97 -6.14 -9.87
N GLU A 65 -6.85 -6.77 -10.18
CA GLU A 65 -5.59 -6.53 -9.47
C GLU A 65 -4.87 -5.33 -10.07
N TYR A 66 -4.65 -4.32 -9.23
CA TYR A 66 -3.88 -3.13 -9.60
C TYR A 66 -3.12 -2.59 -8.40
N LEU A 67 -2.04 -1.89 -8.69
CA LEU A 67 -1.18 -1.30 -7.68
C LEU A 67 -1.52 0.18 -7.49
N VAL A 68 -1.71 0.58 -6.23
CA VAL A 68 -1.79 1.99 -5.84
C VAL A 68 -0.50 2.34 -5.12
N THR A 69 0.10 3.49 -5.47
CA THR A 69 1.32 3.99 -4.80
C THR A 69 1.09 5.41 -4.30
N PHE A 70 1.43 5.63 -3.04
CA PHE A 70 1.57 6.95 -2.45
C PHE A 70 3.04 7.30 -2.32
N ASP A 71 3.39 8.49 -2.77
CA ASP A 71 4.68 9.13 -2.65
C ASP A 71 4.55 10.26 -1.62
N CYS A 72 5.18 10.11 -0.43
CA CYS A 72 5.00 10.97 0.73
C CYS A 72 6.34 11.57 1.18
N PRO A 73 6.78 12.68 0.55
CA PRO A 73 8.12 13.25 0.78
C PRO A 73 8.24 14.06 2.07
N GLU A 74 7.15 14.35 2.77
CA GLU A 74 7.11 15.27 3.91
C GLU A 74 7.00 14.56 5.27
N PHE A 75 7.41 13.30 5.37
CA PHE A 75 7.33 12.55 6.63
C PHE A 75 8.34 13.08 7.65
N SER A 76 7.90 13.20 8.90
CA SER A 76 8.76 13.52 10.02
C SER A 76 8.35 12.77 11.29
N SER A 77 9.34 12.43 12.12
CA SER A 77 9.17 11.83 13.45
C SER A 77 10.24 12.36 14.38
N LEU A 78 10.32 11.84 15.59
CA LEU A 78 11.37 12.17 16.54
C LEU A 78 12.22 10.93 16.87
N CYS A 79 13.49 11.15 17.14
CA CYS A 79 14.32 10.13 17.75
C CYS A 79 13.82 9.82 19.17
N PRO A 80 13.53 8.56 19.54
CA PRO A 80 12.97 8.22 20.83
C PRO A 80 13.96 8.47 21.99
N LYS A 81 15.24 8.59 21.69
CA LYS A 81 16.31 8.81 22.66
C LYS A 81 16.63 10.28 22.87
N THR A 82 16.72 11.05 21.79
CA THR A 82 17.27 12.42 21.83
C THR A 82 16.23 13.48 21.56
N GLY A 83 15.02 13.12 21.06
CA GLY A 83 14.02 14.07 20.61
C GLY A 83 14.41 14.84 19.35
N GLN A 84 15.53 14.47 18.71
CA GLN A 84 15.94 15.11 17.45
C GLN A 84 14.93 14.80 16.36
N PRO A 85 14.51 15.80 15.56
CA PRO A 85 13.65 15.56 14.42
C PRO A 85 14.31 14.66 13.37
N ASP A 86 13.55 13.71 12.88
CA ASP A 86 13.85 12.83 11.76
C ASP A 86 12.98 13.19 10.57
N PHE A 87 13.58 13.25 9.40
CA PHE A 87 12.88 13.53 8.14
C PHE A 87 13.07 12.35 7.19
N GLY A 88 12.01 12.02 6.47
CA GLY A 88 12.04 10.90 5.55
C GLY A 88 11.05 11.05 4.41
N HIS A 89 11.29 10.29 3.36
CA HIS A 89 10.42 10.13 2.23
C HIS A 89 9.83 8.72 2.29
N ILE A 90 8.52 8.62 2.42
CA ILE A 90 7.81 7.34 2.57
C ILE A 90 7.09 6.99 1.29
N PHE A 91 7.32 5.77 0.79
CA PHE A 91 6.55 5.16 -0.29
C PHE A 91 5.67 4.06 0.27
N ILE A 92 4.39 4.11 -0.05
CA ILE A 92 3.40 3.11 0.32
C ILE A 92 2.79 2.58 -0.96
N SER A 93 2.97 1.28 -1.24
CA SER A 93 2.35 0.65 -2.41
C SER A 93 1.48 -0.52 -1.95
N TYR A 94 0.27 -0.65 -2.48
CA TYR A 94 -0.62 -1.74 -2.11
C TYR A 94 -1.53 -2.19 -3.26
N ILE A 95 -1.96 -3.44 -3.19
CA ILE A 95 -3.01 -4.01 -4.03
C ILE A 95 -4.28 -4.05 -3.19
N PRO A 96 -5.30 -3.23 -3.50
CA PRO A 96 -6.51 -3.18 -2.70
C PRO A 96 -7.35 -4.45 -2.84
N ARG A 97 -8.09 -4.80 -1.78
CA ARG A 97 -9.17 -5.77 -1.79
C ARG A 97 -10.52 -5.01 -1.92
N GLU A 98 -11.26 -4.91 -0.87
CA GLU A 98 -12.57 -4.23 -0.83
C GLU A 98 -12.47 -2.75 -0.47
N LYS A 99 -11.37 -2.33 0.16
CA LYS A 99 -11.18 -0.99 0.69
C LYS A 99 -9.90 -0.34 0.21
N MET A 100 -9.95 0.98 0.13
CA MET A 100 -8.81 1.84 -0.19
C MET A 100 -8.69 2.93 0.87
N VAL A 101 -7.45 3.32 1.22
CA VAL A 101 -7.23 4.43 2.16
C VAL A 101 -7.59 5.77 1.52
N GLU A 102 -8.25 6.64 2.28
CA GLU A 102 -8.54 8.01 1.85
C GLU A 102 -7.29 8.89 2.02
N SER A 103 -6.93 9.62 0.98
CA SER A 103 -5.65 10.32 0.86
C SER A 103 -5.45 11.48 1.84
N LYS A 104 -6.53 12.22 2.17
CA LYS A 104 -6.46 13.32 3.14
C LYS A 104 -6.29 12.79 4.57
N SER A 105 -6.97 11.70 4.91
CA SER A 105 -6.80 11.02 6.18
C SER A 105 -5.39 10.43 6.32
N LEU A 106 -4.87 9.82 5.25
CA LEU A 106 -3.49 9.33 5.20
C LEU A 106 -2.48 10.47 5.43
N LYS A 107 -2.68 11.63 4.79
CA LYS A 107 -1.83 12.81 5.01
C LYS A 107 -1.82 13.23 6.48
N LEU A 108 -2.98 13.32 7.11
CA LEU A 108 -3.10 13.71 8.52
C LEU A 108 -2.50 12.64 9.45
N TYR A 109 -2.71 11.37 9.13
CA TYR A 109 -2.10 10.27 9.86
C TYR A 109 -0.57 10.30 9.81
N LEU A 110 0.03 10.47 8.63
CA LEU A 110 1.48 10.58 8.51
C LEU A 110 2.01 11.83 9.23
N PHE A 111 1.25 12.94 9.22
CA PHE A 111 1.59 14.13 9.97
C PHE A 111 1.56 13.92 11.49
N SER A 112 0.71 13.01 11.99
CA SER A 112 0.62 12.70 13.42
C SER A 112 1.91 12.10 14.01
N PHE A 113 2.81 11.58 13.19
CA PHE A 113 4.13 11.10 13.60
C PHE A 113 5.12 12.22 13.98
N ARG A 114 4.83 13.47 13.63
CA ARG A 114 5.75 14.62 13.84
C ARG A 114 6.33 14.69 15.24
N ASN A 115 5.55 14.42 16.28
CA ASN A 115 5.98 14.43 17.67
C ASN A 115 6.12 13.01 18.25
N HIS A 116 5.93 11.97 17.41
CA HIS A 116 6.05 10.58 17.83
C HIS A 116 7.51 10.16 17.85
N GLY A 117 7.96 9.70 19.02
CA GLY A 117 9.33 9.24 19.23
C GLY A 117 9.46 7.74 18.95
N ASP A 118 9.93 7.37 17.75
CA ASP A 118 10.18 5.97 17.39
C ASP A 118 11.38 5.83 16.47
N PHE A 119 11.95 4.61 16.38
CA PHE A 119 13.01 4.34 15.41
C PHE A 119 12.45 4.29 13.99
N HIS A 120 13.28 4.58 13.00
CA HIS A 120 12.87 4.62 11.59
C HIS A 120 12.23 3.30 11.14
N GLU A 121 12.81 2.18 11.59
CA GLU A 121 12.34 0.82 11.30
C GLU A 121 10.95 0.57 11.90
N ASP A 122 10.71 1.08 13.10
CA ASP A 122 9.43 0.93 13.79
C ASP A 122 8.36 1.78 13.11
N CYS A 123 8.65 3.03 12.74
CA CYS A 123 7.73 3.90 12.00
C CYS A 123 7.18 3.20 10.74
N ILE A 124 8.05 2.59 9.93
CA ILE A 124 7.65 1.89 8.70
C ILE A 124 6.76 0.68 9.01
N ASN A 125 7.08 -0.09 10.03
CA ASN A 125 6.28 -1.24 10.44
C ASN A 125 4.94 -0.83 11.05
N ILE A 126 4.88 0.26 11.81
CA ILE A 126 3.64 0.81 12.36
C ILE A 126 2.71 1.26 11.22
N ILE A 127 3.22 2.07 10.29
CA ILE A 127 2.45 2.53 9.12
C ILE A 127 1.87 1.34 8.34
N MET A 128 2.69 0.32 8.06
CA MET A 128 2.24 -0.87 7.35
C MET A 128 1.11 -1.60 8.11
N LYS A 129 1.28 -1.83 9.42
CA LYS A 129 0.31 -2.56 10.24
C LYS A 129 -1.02 -1.82 10.39
N ASP A 130 -0.98 -0.50 10.52
CA ASP A 130 -2.19 0.32 10.62
C ASP A 130 -2.98 0.30 9.31
N LEU A 131 -2.29 0.40 8.18
CA LEU A 131 -2.93 0.32 6.87
C LEU A 131 -3.48 -1.09 6.56
N ILE A 132 -2.80 -2.16 7.02
CA ILE A 132 -3.35 -3.52 6.94
C ILE A 132 -4.65 -3.61 7.75
N ARG A 133 -4.65 -3.10 8.98
CA ARG A 133 -5.85 -3.12 9.86
C ARG A 133 -7.01 -2.34 9.27
N LEU A 134 -6.73 -1.21 8.60
CA LEU A 134 -7.75 -0.37 7.97
C LEU A 134 -8.37 -1.02 6.73
N MET A 135 -7.53 -1.51 5.81
CA MET A 135 -7.94 -1.86 4.45
C MET A 135 -8.08 -3.36 4.20
N ASP A 136 -7.39 -4.21 4.98
CA ASP A 136 -7.20 -5.63 4.66
C ASP A 136 -6.78 -5.82 3.19
N PRO A 137 -5.65 -5.25 2.74
CA PRO A 137 -5.24 -5.30 1.35
C PRO A 137 -4.80 -6.72 0.95
N ARG A 138 -4.73 -7.02 -0.33
CA ARG A 138 -4.12 -8.28 -0.82
C ARG A 138 -2.62 -8.28 -0.62
N TYR A 139 -2.00 -7.14 -0.86
CA TYR A 139 -0.57 -6.89 -0.70
C TYR A 139 -0.33 -5.45 -0.27
N ILE A 140 0.71 -5.22 0.54
CA ILE A 140 1.21 -3.89 0.88
C ILE A 140 2.72 -3.92 1.09
N GLU A 141 3.41 -2.88 0.66
CA GLU A 141 4.79 -2.59 1.02
C GLU A 141 4.94 -1.13 1.44
N VAL A 142 5.82 -0.89 2.40
CA VAL A 142 6.20 0.43 2.86
C VAL A 142 7.71 0.54 2.85
N THR A 143 8.23 1.60 2.21
CA THR A 143 9.65 1.90 2.16
C THR A 143 9.90 3.29 2.72
N GLY A 144 10.86 3.44 3.62
CA GLY A 144 11.34 4.73 4.09
C GLY A 144 12.73 5.05 3.53
N TYR A 145 12.93 6.32 3.16
CA TYR A 145 14.22 6.88 2.81
C TYR A 145 14.48 8.04 3.78
N PHE A 146 15.12 7.74 4.91
CA PHE A 146 15.40 8.74 5.93
C PHE A 146 16.67 9.52 5.62
N MET A 147 16.62 10.82 5.90
CA MET A 147 17.77 11.70 5.72
C MET A 147 18.92 11.31 6.64
N PRO A 148 20.17 11.47 6.19
CA PRO A 148 21.32 11.02 6.96
C PRO A 148 21.49 11.82 8.26
N ARG A 149 21.84 11.10 9.33
CA ARG A 149 22.31 11.63 10.59
C ARG A 149 23.71 11.12 10.88
N GLY A 150 24.67 12.03 11.10
CA GLY A 150 26.07 11.65 11.26
C GLY A 150 26.66 10.91 10.05
N GLY A 151 26.14 11.16 8.84
CA GLY A 151 26.56 10.49 7.62
C GLY A 151 25.91 9.12 7.38
N ILE A 152 25.00 8.68 8.25
CA ILE A 152 24.31 7.38 8.12
C ILE A 152 22.88 7.60 7.67
N SER A 153 22.52 7.04 6.51
CA SER A 153 21.14 6.96 6.02
C SER A 153 20.55 5.57 6.29
N ILE A 154 19.28 5.51 6.67
CA ILE A 154 18.58 4.28 6.98
C ILE A 154 17.39 4.14 6.02
N TYR A 155 17.29 2.99 5.35
CA TYR A 155 16.27 2.71 4.32
C TYR A 155 15.48 1.45 4.66
N PRO A 156 14.60 1.49 5.67
CA PRO A 156 13.80 0.33 6.03
C PRO A 156 12.77 0.01 4.96
N PHE A 157 12.53 -1.27 4.79
CA PHE A 157 11.51 -1.83 3.89
C PHE A 157 10.76 -2.91 4.62
N ALA A 158 9.43 -2.82 4.61
CA ALA A 158 8.54 -3.84 5.12
C ALA A 158 7.49 -4.16 4.08
N ASN A 159 7.08 -5.42 3.98
CA ASN A 159 5.97 -5.83 3.14
C ASN A 159 5.14 -6.94 3.80
N TRP A 160 3.91 -7.03 3.37
CA TRP A 160 2.96 -8.05 3.79
C TRP A 160 2.03 -8.40 2.63
N GLY A 161 1.58 -9.64 2.56
CA GLY A 161 0.58 -10.12 1.62
C GLY A 161 -0.28 -11.19 2.26
N ASP A 162 -1.49 -11.38 1.76
CA ASP A 162 -2.33 -12.51 2.12
C ASP A 162 -1.73 -13.85 1.64
N ALA A 163 -2.46 -14.96 1.82
CA ALA A 163 -1.96 -16.29 1.48
C ALA A 163 -1.60 -16.44 -0.01
N GLU A 164 -2.31 -15.72 -0.90
CA GLU A 164 -2.11 -15.79 -2.36
C GLU A 164 -0.93 -14.92 -2.82
N HIS A 165 -0.53 -13.92 -2.02
CA HIS A 165 0.51 -12.94 -2.35
C HIS A 165 1.85 -13.16 -1.61
N GLN A 166 2.04 -14.32 -0.96
CA GLN A 166 3.28 -14.63 -0.24
C GLN A 166 4.51 -14.72 -1.16
N ASP A 167 4.34 -15.19 -2.38
CA ASP A 167 5.44 -15.26 -3.34
C ASP A 167 5.81 -13.89 -3.89
N LEU A 168 4.83 -12.98 -4.02
CA LEU A 168 5.11 -11.57 -4.31
C LEU A 168 5.93 -10.93 -3.18
N CYS A 169 5.60 -11.18 -1.91
CA CYS A 169 6.38 -10.68 -0.76
C CYS A 169 7.85 -11.11 -0.85
N LYS A 170 8.12 -12.39 -1.11
CA LYS A 170 9.48 -12.93 -1.24
C LYS A 170 10.22 -12.30 -2.43
N ALA A 171 9.56 -12.21 -3.59
CA ALA A 171 10.14 -11.64 -4.80
C ALA A 171 10.51 -10.16 -4.60
N ARG A 172 9.63 -9.38 -3.94
CA ARG A 172 9.89 -7.96 -3.65
C ARG A 172 11.05 -7.76 -2.67
N LEU A 173 11.13 -8.58 -1.61
CA LEU A 173 12.25 -8.55 -0.68
C LEU A 173 13.57 -8.90 -1.39
N GLN A 174 13.58 -9.94 -2.23
CA GLN A 174 14.75 -10.34 -3.02
C GLN A 174 15.19 -9.23 -3.98
N ALA A 175 14.24 -8.54 -4.63
CA ALA A 175 14.53 -7.40 -5.50
C ALA A 175 15.22 -6.27 -4.73
N LYS A 176 14.70 -5.91 -3.54
CA LYS A 176 15.31 -4.88 -2.67
C LYS A 176 16.73 -5.24 -2.24
N MET A 177 16.99 -6.50 -1.89
CA MET A 177 18.34 -6.99 -1.57
C MET A 177 19.27 -6.86 -2.77
N THR A 178 18.81 -7.21 -3.96
CA THR A 178 19.59 -7.13 -5.21
C THR A 178 19.92 -5.68 -5.57
N ASP A 179 18.97 -4.76 -5.44
CA ASP A 179 19.17 -3.33 -5.71
C ASP A 179 20.18 -2.70 -4.73
N ASN A 180 20.15 -3.10 -3.46
CA ASN A 180 21.13 -2.65 -2.47
C ASN A 180 22.55 -3.11 -2.84
N LEU A 181 22.72 -4.36 -3.30
CA LEU A 181 24.01 -4.88 -3.77
C LEU A 181 24.52 -4.14 -5.02
N ARG A 182 23.63 -3.76 -5.94
CA ARG A 182 23.97 -2.95 -7.13
C ARG A 182 24.44 -1.54 -6.73
N ARG A 183 23.74 -0.87 -5.82
CA ARG A 183 24.13 0.46 -5.33
C ARG A 183 25.52 0.45 -4.70
N GLN A 184 25.86 -0.55 -3.90
CA GLN A 184 27.19 -0.70 -3.32
C GLN A 184 28.29 -0.82 -4.37
N LYS A 185 28.03 -1.55 -5.48
CA LYS A 185 29.01 -1.73 -6.58
C LYS A 185 29.21 -0.46 -7.43
N THR A 186 28.24 0.46 -7.46
CA THR A 186 28.31 1.68 -8.28
C THR A 186 28.97 2.84 -7.54
N GLN A 187 29.20 2.70 -6.22
CA GLN A 187 29.83 3.72 -5.38
C GLN A 187 31.31 3.43 -5.08
N LEU A 188 31.86 2.33 -5.61
CA LEU A 188 33.27 1.95 -5.59
C LEU A 188 33.92 2.24 -6.93
#